data_b3920dff3aaeadbcb72dfb147fc0bcb8
#
_entry.id   b3920dff3aaeadbcb72dfb147fc0bcb8
#
_cell.length_a   1.000
_cell.length_b   1.000
_cell.length_c   1.000
_cell.angle_alpha   90.00
_cell.angle_beta   90.00
_cell.angle_gamma   90.00
#
_symmetry.space_group_name_H-M   'P 1'
#
loop_
_entity.id
_entity.type
_entity.pdbx_description
1 polymer ?
#
loop_
_entity_poly.entity_id
_entity_poly.type
_entity_poly.pdbx_seq_one_letter_code
_entity_poly.pdbx_strand_id
1 'polypeptide(L)'
;VGDIATRLGISERYLNKLVVNAVGMGPKKFQNMQRTLFAKQLIQQTHLSMTDIATTAGYQSLRQLQRAVEQFCATTPSKLRKKEPATQKVITLFLSYRPPYNWPYVREFLAARAISGMEVVSDNSYGRYFSCGESIGYFNAVHNEARHGFELHIDMPDLRNLHKTIENIKLLLDLHADPLLIEESLKQAGLPDNALTAGLRLPSAWSVFESGCRAIVGQQVSVKAAIGQVTLLVHQLGKKGAVSDKYNTNSTAYYCFPTPEAVAGNNLAFLRMPQARKEAVRQFACLFLNDKVPNHKEILAIKGVGPWTLDYLKMRGERNPDVYLEGDLIVRKMAQLYPVEPAQAAPWRSYLTLQLWQLSNQQKEV
;
A
#
# COMPACT_ATOMS: atom_id res chain seq x y z
N VAL A 1 10.08 21.76 5.40
CA VAL A 1 10.16 22.24 4.00
C VAL A 1 11.59 22.12 3.52
N GLY A 2 12.58 22.56 4.32
CA GLY A 2 13.99 22.50 3.98
C GLY A 2 14.47 21.09 3.61
N ASP A 3 14.17 20.08 4.43
CA ASP A 3 14.55 18.69 4.18
C ASP A 3 14.00 18.15 2.84
N ILE A 4 12.78 18.54 2.48
CA ILE A 4 12.16 18.14 1.21
C ILE A 4 12.89 18.82 0.05
N ALA A 5 13.17 20.13 0.17
CA ALA A 5 13.89 20.88 -0.84
C ALA A 5 15.29 20.30 -1.08
N THR A 6 16.02 20.00 0.00
CA THR A 6 17.34 19.36 -0.04
C THR A 6 17.28 17.99 -0.73
N ARG A 7 16.30 17.14 -0.39
CA ARG A 7 16.11 15.80 -1.02
C ARG A 7 15.78 15.89 -2.51
N LEU A 8 15.10 16.96 -2.95
CA LEU A 8 14.76 17.22 -4.36
C LEU A 8 15.85 17.98 -5.11
N GLY A 9 16.93 18.43 -4.44
CA GLY A 9 17.99 19.21 -5.04
C GLY A 9 17.54 20.61 -5.51
N ILE A 10 16.52 21.20 -4.88
CA ILE A 10 15.95 22.50 -5.23
C ILE A 10 15.95 23.45 -4.03
N SER A 11 15.80 24.77 -4.28
CA SER A 11 15.68 25.73 -3.19
C SER A 11 14.29 25.69 -2.54
N GLU A 12 14.21 26.02 -1.24
CA GLU A 12 12.92 26.13 -0.53
C GLU A 12 11.97 27.14 -1.20
N ARG A 13 12.52 28.24 -1.73
CA ARG A 13 11.73 29.24 -2.47
C ARG A 13 11.08 28.63 -3.72
N TYR A 14 11.84 27.85 -4.47
CA TYR A 14 11.32 27.18 -5.68
C TYR A 14 10.29 26.10 -5.32
N LEU A 15 10.55 25.29 -4.30
CA LEU A 15 9.58 24.32 -3.77
C LEU A 15 8.27 25.01 -3.36
N ASN A 16 8.37 26.14 -2.64
CA ASN A 16 7.18 26.91 -2.25
C ASN A 16 6.38 27.39 -3.47
N LYS A 17 7.06 27.92 -4.49
CA LYS A 17 6.42 28.36 -5.75
C LYS A 17 5.70 27.19 -6.45
N LEU A 18 6.34 26.03 -6.56
CA LEU A 18 5.74 24.85 -7.17
C LEU A 18 4.47 24.40 -6.43
N VAL A 19 4.54 24.33 -5.09
CA VAL A 19 3.38 23.91 -4.28
C VAL A 19 2.25 24.94 -4.35
N VAL A 20 2.55 26.24 -4.29
CA VAL A 20 1.54 27.30 -4.44
C VAL A 20 0.86 27.23 -5.80
N ASN A 21 1.62 27.02 -6.88
CA ASN A 21 1.03 26.87 -8.21
C ASN A 21 0.14 25.64 -8.35
N ALA A 22 0.51 24.52 -7.68
CA ALA A 22 -0.22 23.25 -7.78
C ALA A 22 -1.48 23.22 -6.90
N VAL A 23 -1.43 23.78 -5.68
CA VAL A 23 -2.49 23.61 -4.67
C VAL A 23 -3.04 24.92 -4.10
N GLY A 24 -2.58 26.08 -4.60
CA GLY A 24 -3.06 27.40 -4.19
C GLY A 24 -2.57 27.88 -2.81
N MET A 25 -1.68 27.13 -2.14
CA MET A 25 -1.16 27.49 -0.82
C MET A 25 0.24 26.96 -0.59
N GLY A 26 1.01 27.60 0.30
CA GLY A 26 2.38 27.18 0.62
C GLY A 26 2.43 25.84 1.36
N PRO A 27 3.58 25.12 1.31
CA PRO A 27 3.75 23.76 1.83
C PRO A 27 3.35 23.60 3.29
N LYS A 28 3.74 24.54 4.16
CA LYS A 28 3.42 24.51 5.59
C LYS A 28 1.91 24.64 5.85
N LYS A 29 1.23 25.52 5.11
CA LYS A 29 -0.22 25.69 5.23
C LYS A 29 -0.96 24.45 4.71
N PHE A 30 -0.49 23.89 3.61
CA PHE A 30 -1.00 22.63 3.05
C PHE A 30 -0.84 21.47 4.04
N GLN A 31 0.34 21.30 4.63
CA GLN A 31 0.59 20.28 5.66
C GLN A 31 -0.35 20.44 6.87
N ASN A 32 -0.53 21.66 7.35
CA ASN A 32 -1.44 21.93 8.48
C ASN A 32 -2.90 21.63 8.11
N MET A 33 -3.32 21.95 6.90
CA MET A 33 -4.65 21.59 6.40
C MET A 33 -4.85 20.07 6.38
N GLN A 34 -3.89 19.31 5.84
CA GLN A 34 -3.97 17.84 5.82
C GLN A 34 -4.06 17.24 7.22
N ARG A 35 -3.25 17.74 8.16
CA ARG A 35 -3.31 17.33 9.58
C ARG A 35 -4.70 17.62 10.19
N THR A 36 -5.27 18.77 9.89
CA THR A 36 -6.58 19.16 10.40
C THR A 36 -7.69 18.32 9.80
N LEU A 37 -7.62 18.00 8.51
CA LEU A 37 -8.59 17.11 7.86
C LEU A 37 -8.55 15.70 8.46
N PHE A 38 -7.35 15.19 8.72
CA PHE A 38 -7.20 13.91 9.40
C PHE A 38 -7.74 13.94 10.83
N ALA A 39 -7.42 14.98 11.61
CA ALA A 39 -7.98 15.18 12.95
C ALA A 39 -9.51 15.27 12.91
N LYS A 40 -10.10 16.01 11.95
CA LYS A 40 -11.54 16.09 11.73
C LYS A 40 -12.15 14.69 11.49
N GLN A 41 -11.53 13.87 10.65
CA GLN A 41 -11.97 12.50 10.41
C GLN A 41 -11.98 11.68 11.71
N LEU A 42 -10.90 11.74 12.50
CA LEU A 42 -10.82 11.05 13.80
C LEU A 42 -11.90 11.54 14.79
N ILE A 43 -12.12 12.85 14.89
CA ILE A 43 -13.13 13.46 15.74
C ILE A 43 -14.53 12.96 15.38
N GLN A 44 -14.85 12.86 14.09
CA GLN A 44 -16.18 12.50 13.62
C GLN A 44 -16.46 10.99 13.63
N GLN A 45 -15.42 10.17 13.44
CA GLN A 45 -15.61 8.75 13.15
C GLN A 45 -15.15 7.82 14.27
N THR A 46 -14.34 8.32 15.24
CA THR A 46 -13.76 7.47 16.28
C THR A 46 -14.25 7.85 17.67
N HIS A 47 -13.99 6.95 18.63
CA HIS A 47 -14.22 7.17 20.06
C HIS A 47 -12.96 7.69 20.79
N LEU A 48 -11.89 8.04 20.08
CA LEU A 48 -10.64 8.52 20.68
C LEU A 48 -10.86 9.81 21.47
N SER A 49 -10.10 9.97 22.55
CA SER A 49 -10.08 11.22 23.31
C SER A 49 -9.53 12.38 22.45
N MET A 50 -9.89 13.62 22.77
CA MET A 50 -9.35 14.78 22.04
C MET A 50 -7.83 14.90 22.20
N THR A 51 -7.28 14.44 23.32
CA THR A 51 -5.84 14.40 23.57
C THR A 51 -5.16 13.39 22.67
N ASP A 52 -5.72 12.17 22.56
CA ASP A 52 -5.20 11.15 21.66
C ASP A 52 -5.27 11.60 20.19
N ILE A 53 -6.37 12.23 19.80
CA ILE A 53 -6.53 12.78 18.44
C ILE A 53 -5.48 13.86 18.16
N ALA A 54 -5.22 14.76 19.14
CA ALA A 54 -4.20 15.79 18.98
C ALA A 54 -2.82 15.15 18.74
N THR A 55 -2.41 14.21 19.59
CA THR A 55 -1.14 13.50 19.46
C THR A 55 -1.05 12.70 18.17
N THR A 56 -2.09 11.95 17.83
CA THR A 56 -2.18 11.11 16.63
C THR A 56 -2.10 11.93 15.35
N ALA A 57 -2.73 13.11 15.32
CA ALA A 57 -2.68 14.02 14.19
C ALA A 57 -1.40 14.88 14.14
N GLY A 58 -0.46 14.66 15.08
CA GLY A 58 0.84 15.35 15.11
C GLY A 58 0.80 16.76 15.67
N TYR A 59 -0.20 17.10 16.49
CA TYR A 59 -0.23 18.34 17.30
C TYR A 59 0.48 18.14 18.64
N GLN A 60 1.21 19.15 19.07
CA GLN A 60 1.92 19.11 20.36
C GLN A 60 1.00 19.34 21.56
N SER A 61 -0.21 19.89 21.34
CA SER A 61 -1.18 20.13 22.39
C SER A 61 -2.62 20.18 21.87
N LEU A 62 -3.56 19.91 22.77
CA LEU A 62 -4.99 20.05 22.50
C LEU A 62 -5.37 21.47 22.03
N ARG A 63 -4.73 22.51 22.60
CA ARG A 63 -4.95 23.90 22.22
C ARG A 63 -4.55 24.18 20.75
N GLN A 64 -3.47 23.56 20.28
CA GLN A 64 -3.08 23.65 18.87
C GLN A 64 -4.09 22.98 17.95
N LEU A 65 -4.59 21.78 18.32
CA LEU A 65 -5.66 21.11 17.57
C LEU A 65 -6.92 21.98 17.51
N GLN A 66 -7.37 22.54 18.64
CA GLN A 66 -8.56 23.39 18.68
C GLN A 66 -8.44 24.58 17.74
N ARG A 67 -7.34 25.33 17.82
CA ARG A 67 -7.08 26.47 16.92
C ARG A 67 -7.06 26.07 15.46
N ALA A 68 -6.42 24.95 15.11
CA ALA A 68 -6.37 24.48 13.73
C ALA A 68 -7.77 24.10 13.21
N VAL A 69 -8.56 23.38 14.01
CA VAL A 69 -9.93 23.02 13.66
C VAL A 69 -10.81 24.26 13.49
N GLU A 70 -10.74 25.24 14.40
CA GLU A 70 -11.47 26.50 14.29
C GLU A 70 -11.09 27.28 13.04
N GLN A 71 -9.79 27.35 12.72
CA GLN A 71 -9.27 28.05 11.56
C GLN A 71 -9.67 27.41 10.22
N PHE A 72 -9.60 26.09 10.11
CA PHE A 72 -9.81 25.38 8.84
C PHE A 72 -11.24 24.87 8.64
N CYS A 73 -11.97 24.61 9.74
CA CYS A 73 -13.32 24.04 9.69
C CYS A 73 -14.41 25.05 10.12
N ALA A 74 -14.05 26.25 10.55
CA ALA A 74 -14.97 27.30 11.04
C ALA A 74 -15.91 26.79 12.17
N THR A 75 -15.43 25.83 13.00
CA THR A 75 -16.20 25.21 14.07
C THR A 75 -15.27 24.63 15.14
N THR A 76 -15.81 24.29 16.32
CA THR A 76 -15.01 23.68 17.40
C THR A 76 -14.94 22.14 17.27
N PRO A 77 -13.88 21.49 17.81
CA PRO A 77 -13.80 20.02 17.85
C PRO A 77 -15.01 19.37 18.51
N SER A 78 -15.52 19.96 19.58
CA SER A 78 -16.69 19.42 20.29
C SER A 78 -17.95 19.40 19.42
N LYS A 79 -18.18 20.44 18.60
CA LYS A 79 -19.31 20.48 17.65
C LYS A 79 -19.13 19.49 16.47
N LEU A 80 -17.91 19.13 16.13
CA LEU A 80 -17.63 18.12 15.09
C LEU A 80 -17.84 16.69 15.58
N ARG A 81 -17.76 16.46 16.91
CA ARG A 81 -17.84 15.12 17.47
C ARG A 81 -19.24 14.51 17.25
N LYS A 82 -19.24 13.30 16.70
CA LYS A 82 -20.45 12.50 16.48
C LYS A 82 -20.54 11.27 17.38
N LYS A 83 -19.42 10.84 17.97
CA LYS A 83 -19.32 9.66 18.83
C LYS A 83 -18.71 10.04 20.16
N GLU A 84 -19.34 9.63 21.25
CA GLU A 84 -18.79 9.83 22.57
C GLU A 84 -17.49 9.04 22.77
N PRO A 85 -16.53 9.56 23.56
CA PRO A 85 -15.33 8.82 23.91
C PRO A 85 -15.68 7.52 24.61
N ALA A 86 -15.04 6.43 24.22
CA ALA A 86 -15.20 5.12 24.85
C ALA A 86 -13.85 4.39 24.87
N THR A 87 -13.71 3.46 25.80
CA THR A 87 -12.52 2.60 25.94
C THR A 87 -12.45 1.50 24.88
N GLN A 88 -12.93 1.76 23.66
CA GLN A 88 -12.80 0.79 22.58
C GLN A 88 -11.35 0.72 22.11
N LYS A 89 -10.81 -0.51 22.10
CA LYS A 89 -9.44 -0.78 21.58
C LYS A 89 -9.38 -0.75 20.06
N VAL A 90 -10.51 -0.96 19.37
CA VAL A 90 -10.58 -1.00 17.90
C VAL A 90 -11.05 0.35 17.37
N ILE A 91 -10.24 0.93 16.49
CA ILE A 91 -10.56 2.18 15.78
C ILE A 91 -11.33 1.82 14.53
N THR A 92 -12.52 2.40 14.36
CA THR A 92 -13.33 2.23 13.16
C THR A 92 -13.35 3.52 12.36
N LEU A 93 -12.99 3.45 11.07
CA LEU A 93 -12.95 4.56 10.13
C LEU A 93 -13.59 4.15 8.80
N PHE A 94 -14.10 5.10 8.05
CA PHE A 94 -14.56 4.90 6.68
C PHE A 94 -13.56 5.51 5.70
N LEU A 95 -13.11 4.71 4.73
CA LEU A 95 -12.19 5.12 3.67
C LEU A 95 -12.94 5.08 2.33
N SER A 96 -13.24 6.24 1.76
CA SER A 96 -13.90 6.33 0.46
C SER A 96 -12.91 6.16 -0.70
N TYR A 97 -13.44 5.73 -1.84
CA TYR A 97 -12.75 5.72 -3.14
C TYR A 97 -13.60 6.42 -4.21
N ARG A 98 -13.03 6.73 -5.37
CA ARG A 98 -13.77 7.15 -6.55
C ARG A 98 -14.32 5.92 -7.28
N PRO A 99 -15.64 5.81 -7.51
CA PRO A 99 -16.21 4.71 -8.28
C PRO A 99 -15.90 4.86 -9.79
N PRO A 100 -15.92 3.72 -10.53
CA PRO A 100 -16.12 2.36 -10.07
C PRO A 100 -14.89 1.78 -9.35
N TYR A 101 -15.09 0.70 -8.59
CA TYR A 101 -14.03 -0.06 -7.93
C TYR A 101 -14.29 -1.55 -8.12
N ASN A 102 -13.42 -2.24 -8.83
CA ASN A 102 -13.56 -3.67 -9.08
C ASN A 102 -13.06 -4.49 -7.90
N TRP A 103 -13.90 -4.62 -6.86
CA TRP A 103 -13.56 -5.42 -5.69
C TRP A 103 -13.32 -6.91 -6.01
N PRO A 104 -14.11 -7.60 -6.86
CA PRO A 104 -13.83 -8.97 -7.25
C PRO A 104 -12.39 -9.16 -7.77
N TYR A 105 -11.94 -8.32 -8.69
CA TYR A 105 -10.56 -8.34 -9.20
C TYR A 105 -9.52 -8.15 -8.08
N VAL A 106 -9.70 -7.12 -7.23
CA VAL A 106 -8.77 -6.82 -6.12
C VAL A 106 -8.74 -7.97 -5.14
N ARG A 107 -9.90 -8.53 -4.77
CA ARG A 107 -10.04 -9.68 -3.89
C ARG A 107 -9.30 -10.90 -4.42
N GLU A 108 -9.52 -11.28 -5.66
CA GLU A 108 -8.85 -12.43 -6.31
C GLU A 108 -7.35 -12.24 -6.37
N PHE A 109 -6.91 -11.03 -6.72
CA PHE A 109 -5.50 -10.69 -6.76
C PHE A 109 -4.84 -10.82 -5.37
N LEU A 110 -5.48 -10.32 -4.31
CA LEU A 110 -4.99 -10.42 -2.94
C LEU A 110 -5.07 -11.87 -2.42
N ALA A 111 -6.16 -12.59 -2.68
CA ALA A 111 -6.35 -13.97 -2.27
C ALA A 111 -5.28 -14.91 -2.86
N ALA A 112 -4.98 -14.76 -4.16
CA ALA A 112 -3.95 -15.55 -4.82
C ALA A 112 -2.53 -15.32 -4.25
N ARG A 113 -2.33 -14.22 -3.51
CA ARG A 113 -1.03 -13.79 -2.95
C ARG A 113 -1.01 -13.73 -1.43
N ALA A 114 -2.12 -14.05 -0.77
CA ALA A 114 -2.24 -14.01 0.68
C ALA A 114 -1.32 -15.01 1.36
N ILE A 115 -0.68 -14.58 2.43
CA ILE A 115 0.19 -15.41 3.27
C ILE A 115 -0.62 -15.87 4.48
N SER A 116 -0.75 -17.18 4.61
CA SER A 116 -1.46 -17.81 5.73
C SER A 116 -0.91 -17.35 7.08
N GLY A 117 -1.80 -16.97 7.99
CA GLY A 117 -1.45 -16.43 9.31
C GLY A 117 -0.99 -14.97 9.31
N MET A 118 -0.83 -14.34 8.16
CA MET A 118 -0.52 -12.91 8.05
C MET A 118 -1.64 -12.12 7.39
N GLU A 119 -2.23 -12.66 6.33
CA GLU A 119 -3.27 -12.00 5.54
C GLU A 119 -4.55 -12.85 5.53
N VAL A 120 -5.68 -12.19 5.61
CA VAL A 120 -7.02 -12.80 5.57
C VAL A 120 -7.82 -12.14 4.48
N VAL A 121 -8.33 -12.93 3.53
CA VAL A 121 -9.20 -12.45 2.45
C VAL A 121 -10.53 -13.17 2.54
N SER A 122 -11.62 -12.43 2.62
CA SER A 122 -12.97 -12.94 2.57
C SER A 122 -13.73 -12.39 1.35
N ASP A 123 -15.01 -12.75 1.20
CA ASP A 123 -15.82 -12.27 0.07
C ASP A 123 -15.90 -10.74 0.00
N ASN A 124 -15.94 -10.08 1.14
CA ASN A 124 -16.10 -8.63 1.22
C ASN A 124 -15.01 -7.92 2.03
N SER A 125 -13.93 -8.60 2.44
CA SER A 125 -12.91 -7.95 3.25
C SER A 125 -11.50 -8.42 2.98
N TYR A 126 -10.54 -7.55 3.33
CA TYR A 126 -9.12 -7.86 3.41
C TYR A 126 -8.59 -7.41 4.76
N GLY A 127 -7.95 -8.34 5.47
CA GLY A 127 -7.31 -8.10 6.75
C GLY A 127 -5.84 -8.50 6.74
N ARG A 128 -5.06 -7.85 7.63
CA ARG A 128 -3.62 -8.10 7.70
C ARG A 128 -3.04 -7.76 9.06
N TYR A 129 -2.11 -8.60 9.52
CA TYR A 129 -1.21 -8.32 10.63
C TYR A 129 0.03 -7.54 10.14
N PHE A 130 0.47 -6.56 10.91
CA PHE A 130 1.62 -5.73 10.58
C PHE A 130 2.42 -5.34 11.83
N SER A 131 3.72 -5.11 11.66
CA SER A 131 4.58 -4.62 12.75
C SER A 131 4.31 -3.15 13.04
N CYS A 132 4.15 -2.83 14.32
CA CYS A 132 3.98 -1.49 14.85
C CYS A 132 5.01 -1.26 15.97
N GLY A 133 6.25 -0.93 15.61
CA GLY A 133 7.39 -0.95 16.53
C GLY A 133 7.58 -2.36 17.11
N GLU A 134 7.69 -2.44 18.44
CA GLU A 134 7.79 -3.72 19.15
C GLU A 134 6.46 -4.50 19.25
N SER A 135 5.37 -3.91 18.84
CA SER A 135 4.04 -4.50 18.91
C SER A 135 3.56 -4.99 17.54
N ILE A 136 2.46 -5.73 17.53
CA ILE A 136 1.76 -6.17 16.34
C ILE A 136 0.42 -5.47 16.29
N GLY A 137 0.11 -4.87 15.15
CA GLY A 137 -1.19 -4.34 14.81
C GLY A 137 -1.93 -5.26 13.85
N TYR A 138 -3.24 -5.08 13.78
CA TYR A 138 -4.11 -5.74 12.81
C TYR A 138 -5.08 -4.71 12.22
N PHE A 139 -5.39 -4.85 10.95
CA PHE A 139 -6.53 -4.17 10.37
C PHE A 139 -7.41 -5.13 9.57
N ASN A 140 -8.68 -4.77 9.45
CA ASN A 140 -9.63 -5.38 8.53
C ASN A 140 -10.40 -4.29 7.79
N ALA A 141 -10.32 -4.31 6.47
CA ALA A 141 -11.01 -3.39 5.57
C ALA A 141 -12.19 -4.12 4.92
N VAL A 142 -13.41 -3.78 5.30
CA VAL A 142 -14.65 -4.37 4.80
C VAL A 142 -15.20 -3.51 3.68
N HIS A 143 -15.30 -4.06 2.48
CA HIS A 143 -15.83 -3.36 1.31
C HIS A 143 -17.31 -3.05 1.46
N ASN A 144 -17.69 -1.81 1.16
CA ASN A 144 -19.06 -1.32 1.15
C ASN A 144 -19.32 -0.59 -0.17
N GLU A 145 -19.84 -1.32 -1.14
CA GLU A 145 -20.10 -0.81 -2.49
C GLU A 145 -21.12 0.34 -2.47
N ALA A 146 -22.18 0.19 -1.71
CA ALA A 146 -23.25 1.20 -1.63
C ALA A 146 -22.76 2.57 -1.13
N ARG A 147 -21.68 2.59 -0.34
CA ARG A 147 -21.07 3.83 0.17
C ARG A 147 -19.80 4.22 -0.58
N HIS A 148 -19.41 3.47 -1.60
CA HIS A 148 -18.17 3.66 -2.36
C HIS A 148 -16.92 3.76 -1.46
N GLY A 149 -16.68 2.72 -0.64
CA GLY A 149 -15.56 2.73 0.29
C GLY A 149 -15.38 1.45 1.08
N PHE A 150 -14.53 1.55 2.10
CA PHE A 150 -14.25 0.47 3.03
C PHE A 150 -14.51 0.93 4.47
N GLU A 151 -15.19 0.10 5.24
CA GLU A 151 -15.21 0.23 6.68
C GLU A 151 -13.95 -0.42 7.24
N LEU A 152 -13.08 0.40 7.80
CA LEU A 152 -11.76 0.01 8.29
C LEU A 152 -11.80 -0.15 9.80
N HIS A 153 -11.45 -1.34 10.27
CA HIS A 153 -11.25 -1.66 11.68
C HIS A 153 -9.75 -1.83 11.93
N ILE A 154 -9.18 -1.03 12.83
CA ILE A 154 -7.76 -1.09 13.19
C ILE A 154 -7.61 -1.37 14.66
N ASP A 155 -6.80 -2.37 15.00
CA ASP A 155 -6.30 -2.62 16.35
C ASP A 155 -4.79 -2.43 16.34
N MET A 156 -4.32 -1.40 17.03
CA MET A 156 -2.89 -1.12 17.17
C MET A 156 -2.63 -0.45 18.52
N PRO A 157 -1.58 -0.86 19.24
CA PRO A 157 -1.32 -0.33 20.58
C PRO A 157 -0.74 1.08 20.58
N ASP A 158 -0.08 1.50 19.51
CA ASP A 158 0.56 2.82 19.37
C ASP A 158 -0.09 3.64 18.25
N LEU A 159 -0.82 4.68 18.63
CA LEU A 159 -1.56 5.54 17.71
C LEU A 159 -0.70 6.60 16.99
N ARG A 160 0.56 6.80 17.40
CA ARG A 160 1.46 7.79 16.76
C ARG A 160 1.65 7.51 15.27
N ASN A 161 1.59 6.25 14.88
CA ASN A 161 1.71 5.82 13.49
C ASN A 161 0.37 5.60 12.77
N LEU A 162 -0.78 5.90 13.41
CA LEU A 162 -2.10 5.64 12.85
C LEU A 162 -2.31 6.29 11.47
N HIS A 163 -1.89 7.55 11.33
CA HIS A 163 -2.00 8.26 10.04
C HIS A 163 -1.22 7.54 8.93
N LYS A 164 0.04 7.18 9.20
CA LYS A 164 0.88 6.43 8.25
C LYS A 164 0.29 5.07 7.91
N THR A 165 -0.28 4.38 8.90
CA THR A 165 -0.95 3.08 8.71
C THR A 165 -2.16 3.21 7.82
N ILE A 166 -3.03 4.20 8.05
CA ILE A 166 -4.22 4.46 7.22
C ILE A 166 -3.82 4.81 5.78
N GLU A 167 -2.84 5.69 5.60
CA GLU A 167 -2.35 6.03 4.25
C GLU A 167 -1.74 4.80 3.55
N ASN A 168 -1.03 3.95 4.28
CA ASN A 168 -0.50 2.70 3.74
C ASN A 168 -1.61 1.73 3.31
N ILE A 169 -2.72 1.65 4.06
CA ILE A 169 -3.90 0.85 3.70
C ILE A 169 -4.58 1.42 2.44
N LYS A 170 -4.76 2.74 2.38
CA LYS A 170 -5.32 3.40 1.18
C LYS A 170 -4.49 3.10 -0.07
N LEU A 171 -3.17 3.16 0.05
CA LEU A 171 -2.24 2.89 -1.04
C LEU A 171 -2.21 1.39 -1.40
N LEU A 172 -2.33 0.49 -0.41
CA LEU A 172 -2.39 -0.95 -0.64
C LEU A 172 -3.64 -1.33 -1.44
N LEU A 173 -4.79 -0.71 -1.12
CA LEU A 173 -6.06 -0.93 -1.79
C LEU A 173 -6.28 0.02 -2.99
N ASP A 174 -5.32 0.90 -3.28
CA ASP A 174 -5.37 1.87 -4.38
C ASP A 174 -6.62 2.78 -4.35
N LEU A 175 -6.94 3.33 -3.18
CA LEU A 175 -8.13 4.15 -2.98
C LEU A 175 -8.00 5.58 -3.52
N HIS A 176 -6.79 6.01 -3.87
CA HIS A 176 -6.53 7.34 -4.43
C HIS A 176 -6.72 7.42 -5.94
N ALA A 177 -6.74 6.27 -6.63
CA ALA A 177 -6.87 6.22 -8.07
C ALA A 177 -8.18 6.86 -8.57
N ASP A 178 -8.07 7.52 -9.72
CA ASP A 178 -9.22 8.01 -10.47
C ASP A 178 -9.46 7.08 -11.68
N PRO A 179 -10.43 6.16 -11.58
CA PRO A 179 -10.63 5.13 -12.60
C PRO A 179 -11.03 5.71 -13.97
N LEU A 180 -11.74 6.84 -13.99
CA LEU A 180 -12.18 7.44 -15.25
C LEU A 180 -11.01 8.03 -16.04
N LEU A 181 -10.08 8.71 -15.35
CA LEU A 181 -8.86 9.23 -15.98
C LEU A 181 -7.95 8.10 -16.45
N ILE A 182 -7.88 7.01 -15.68
CA ILE A 182 -7.09 5.84 -16.06
C ILE A 182 -7.68 5.17 -17.30
N GLU A 183 -8.98 4.89 -17.32
CA GLU A 183 -9.66 4.26 -18.44
C GLU A 183 -9.51 5.09 -19.72
N GLU A 184 -9.64 6.41 -19.63
CA GLU A 184 -9.42 7.32 -20.76
C GLU A 184 -8.00 7.19 -21.34
N SER A 185 -6.98 7.16 -20.47
CA SER A 185 -5.58 6.97 -20.92
C SER A 185 -5.35 5.59 -21.55
N LEU A 186 -6.01 4.54 -21.05
CA LEU A 186 -5.90 3.20 -21.63
C LEU A 186 -6.55 3.12 -23.02
N LYS A 187 -7.66 3.83 -23.24
CA LYS A 187 -8.29 3.98 -24.57
C LYS A 187 -7.37 4.72 -25.53
N GLN A 188 -6.77 5.81 -25.09
CA GLN A 188 -5.81 6.57 -25.88
C GLN A 188 -4.59 5.72 -26.27
N ALA A 189 -4.19 4.79 -25.39
CA ALA A 189 -3.13 3.82 -25.67
C ALA A 189 -3.53 2.72 -26.66
N GLY A 190 -4.79 2.67 -27.13
CA GLY A 190 -5.26 1.73 -28.16
C GLY A 190 -6.09 0.55 -27.65
N LEU A 191 -6.40 0.48 -26.34
CA LEU A 191 -7.30 -0.58 -25.87
C LEU A 191 -8.75 -0.29 -26.24
N PRO A 192 -9.45 -1.25 -26.88
CA PRO A 192 -10.86 -1.08 -27.20
C PRO A 192 -11.75 -1.18 -25.95
N ASP A 193 -12.92 -0.54 -25.96
CA ASP A 193 -13.84 -0.47 -24.82
C ASP A 193 -14.20 -1.84 -24.24
N ASN A 194 -14.39 -2.84 -25.08
CA ASN A 194 -14.72 -4.22 -24.69
C ASN A 194 -13.55 -4.98 -24.05
N ALA A 195 -12.34 -4.46 -24.13
CA ALA A 195 -11.15 -5.01 -23.47
C ALA A 195 -10.86 -4.34 -22.12
N LEU A 196 -11.59 -3.29 -21.76
CA LEU A 196 -11.37 -2.57 -20.51
C LEU A 196 -12.12 -3.24 -19.34
N THR A 197 -11.42 -3.41 -18.24
CA THR A 197 -12.00 -3.82 -16.95
C THR A 197 -12.30 -2.59 -16.13
N ALA A 198 -13.57 -2.22 -16.05
CA ALA A 198 -14.00 -1.03 -15.30
C ALA A 198 -13.56 -1.09 -13.85
N GLY A 199 -13.04 0.03 -13.34
CA GLY A 199 -12.64 0.16 -11.95
C GLY A 199 -11.43 -0.66 -11.54
N LEU A 200 -10.57 -1.01 -12.48
CA LEU A 200 -9.32 -1.72 -12.20
C LEU A 200 -8.47 -0.94 -11.19
N ARG A 201 -7.81 -1.65 -10.28
CA ARG A 201 -6.96 -1.07 -9.23
C ARG A 201 -5.59 -1.71 -9.25
N LEU A 202 -4.59 -0.99 -8.70
CA LEU A 202 -3.23 -1.45 -8.52
C LEU A 202 -3.01 -1.89 -7.05
N PRO A 203 -3.37 -3.13 -6.64
CA PRO A 203 -3.13 -3.57 -5.27
C PRO A 203 -1.64 -3.62 -5.00
N SER A 204 -1.17 -2.93 -3.97
CA SER A 204 0.25 -2.79 -3.66
C SER A 204 0.71 -3.73 -2.55
N ALA A 205 2.01 -3.84 -2.33
CA ALA A 205 2.57 -4.49 -1.16
C ALA A 205 2.58 -3.53 0.05
N TRP A 206 2.70 -4.09 1.24
CA TRP A 206 2.75 -3.29 2.47
C TRP A 206 3.97 -2.37 2.55
N SER A 207 5.11 -2.83 2.05
CA SER A 207 6.36 -2.06 1.98
C SER A 207 7.17 -2.41 0.74
N VAL A 208 8.12 -1.54 0.40
CA VAL A 208 9.09 -1.77 -0.68
C VAL A 208 9.91 -3.04 -0.40
N PHE A 209 10.34 -3.23 0.84
CA PHE A 209 11.08 -4.42 1.27
C PHE A 209 10.28 -5.72 1.04
N GLU A 210 9.04 -5.76 1.48
CA GLU A 210 8.16 -6.92 1.25
C GLU A 210 7.96 -7.17 -0.25
N SER A 211 7.70 -6.11 -1.03
CA SER A 211 7.52 -6.22 -2.49
C SER A 211 8.73 -6.83 -3.17
N GLY A 212 9.93 -6.37 -2.82
CA GLY A 212 11.17 -6.90 -3.39
C GLY A 212 11.44 -8.34 -2.99
N CYS A 213 11.24 -8.71 -1.73
CA CYS A 213 11.33 -10.11 -1.30
C CYS A 213 10.37 -11.01 -2.08
N ARG A 214 9.09 -10.60 -2.21
CA ARG A 214 8.08 -11.34 -2.99
C ARG A 214 8.48 -11.44 -4.48
N ALA A 215 9.02 -10.37 -5.06
CA ALA A 215 9.45 -10.34 -6.46
C ALA A 215 10.64 -11.27 -6.73
N ILE A 216 11.68 -11.22 -5.89
CA ILE A 216 12.88 -12.07 -6.04
C ILE A 216 12.53 -13.54 -5.82
N VAL A 217 11.74 -13.86 -4.80
CA VAL A 217 11.28 -15.24 -4.53
C VAL A 217 10.41 -15.75 -5.67
N GLY A 218 9.61 -14.90 -6.29
CA GLY A 218 8.68 -15.23 -7.38
C GLY A 218 9.30 -15.37 -8.77
N GLN A 219 10.59 -15.11 -8.94
CA GLN A 219 11.23 -15.23 -10.25
C GLN A 219 11.12 -16.64 -10.83
N GLN A 220 10.65 -16.77 -12.08
CA GLN A 220 10.61 -18.02 -12.85
C GLN A 220 9.83 -19.18 -12.19
N VAL A 221 8.86 -18.86 -11.33
CA VAL A 221 7.99 -19.85 -10.70
C VAL A 221 6.53 -19.38 -10.75
N SER A 222 5.58 -20.31 -10.55
CA SER A 222 4.17 -19.96 -10.46
C SER A 222 3.89 -19.12 -9.21
N VAL A 223 2.83 -18.30 -9.25
CA VAL A 223 2.39 -17.50 -8.08
C VAL A 223 2.20 -18.40 -6.85
N LYS A 224 1.56 -19.56 -7.00
CA LYS A 224 1.35 -20.52 -5.91
C LYS A 224 2.67 -21.00 -5.30
N ALA A 225 3.66 -21.34 -6.12
CA ALA A 225 4.97 -21.78 -5.64
C ALA A 225 5.72 -20.62 -4.92
N ALA A 226 5.67 -19.40 -5.48
CA ALA A 226 6.26 -18.21 -4.86
C ALA A 226 5.65 -17.96 -3.47
N ILE A 227 4.33 -17.96 -3.36
CA ILE A 227 3.63 -17.73 -2.09
C ILE A 227 3.98 -18.79 -1.05
N GLY A 228 4.12 -20.06 -1.45
CA GLY A 228 4.60 -21.11 -0.54
C GLY A 228 5.99 -20.80 0.05
N GLN A 229 6.92 -20.28 -0.73
CA GLN A 229 8.25 -19.88 -0.24
C GLN A 229 8.19 -18.62 0.64
N VAL A 230 7.38 -17.63 0.26
CA VAL A 230 7.20 -16.41 1.10
C VAL A 230 6.51 -16.76 2.41
N THR A 231 5.56 -17.70 2.41
CA THR A 231 4.93 -18.21 3.65
C THR A 231 5.96 -18.85 4.57
N LEU A 232 6.88 -19.68 4.03
CA LEU A 232 7.98 -20.22 4.83
C LEU A 232 8.87 -19.12 5.40
N LEU A 233 9.20 -18.09 4.60
CA LEU A 233 9.98 -16.93 5.05
C LEU A 233 9.30 -16.23 6.23
N VAL A 234 8.01 -15.96 6.12
CA VAL A 234 7.20 -15.28 7.15
C VAL A 234 7.07 -16.15 8.41
N HIS A 235 6.81 -17.44 8.28
CA HIS A 235 6.64 -18.33 9.43
C HIS A 235 7.94 -18.58 10.19
N GLN A 236 9.09 -18.56 9.52
CA GLN A 236 10.39 -18.79 10.14
C GLN A 236 11.03 -17.54 10.73
N LEU A 237 10.86 -16.40 10.09
CA LEU A 237 11.57 -15.17 10.45
C LEU A 237 10.65 -14.02 10.87
N GLY A 238 9.36 -14.12 10.58
CA GLY A 238 8.39 -13.10 10.92
C GLY A 238 8.09 -13.05 12.43
N LYS A 239 7.78 -11.86 12.93
CA LYS A 239 7.35 -11.70 14.32
C LYS A 239 6.04 -12.45 14.53
N LYS A 240 6.04 -13.36 15.52
CA LYS A 240 4.90 -14.20 15.85
C LYS A 240 4.14 -13.61 17.04
N GLY A 241 2.82 -13.60 16.96
CA GLY A 241 1.93 -13.28 18.08
C GLY A 241 1.00 -14.44 18.40
N ALA A 242 0.52 -14.48 19.65
CA ALA A 242 -0.51 -15.41 20.07
C ALA A 242 -1.88 -14.95 19.57
N VAL A 243 -2.71 -15.89 19.12
CA VAL A 243 -4.10 -15.60 18.70
C VAL A 243 -4.86 -14.99 19.87
N SER A 244 -5.43 -13.81 19.67
CA SER A 244 -6.55 -13.38 20.47
C SER A 244 -7.83 -13.80 19.72
N ASP A 245 -8.80 -14.39 20.40
CA ASP A 245 -10.10 -14.83 19.85
C ASP A 245 -10.91 -13.73 19.14
N LYS A 246 -10.35 -12.52 19.15
CA LYS A 246 -10.98 -11.27 18.73
C LYS A 246 -11.24 -11.17 17.21
N TYR A 247 -10.48 -11.92 16.38
CA TYR A 247 -10.52 -11.74 14.91
C TYR A 247 -10.90 -13.00 14.14
N ASN A 248 -11.42 -14.03 14.83
CA ASN A 248 -12.00 -15.24 14.24
C ASN A 248 -11.20 -15.84 13.07
N THR A 249 -9.88 -15.89 13.23
CA THR A 249 -9.00 -16.56 12.28
C THR A 249 -8.85 -18.01 12.71
N ASN A 250 -9.10 -18.97 11.81
CA ASN A 250 -8.88 -20.42 12.05
C ASN A 250 -7.39 -20.78 12.26
N SER A 251 -6.55 -19.80 12.57
CA SER A 251 -5.10 -19.94 12.72
C SER A 251 -4.72 -19.99 14.19
N THR A 252 -3.83 -20.89 14.55
CA THR A 252 -3.26 -21.02 15.91
C THR A 252 -2.21 -19.96 16.25
N ALA A 253 -1.73 -19.20 15.25
CA ALA A 253 -0.77 -18.12 15.38
C ALA A 253 -0.93 -17.12 14.25
N TYR A 254 -0.53 -15.87 14.49
CA TYR A 254 -0.42 -14.86 13.46
C TYR A 254 1.01 -14.34 13.36
N TYR A 255 1.34 -13.80 12.20
CA TYR A 255 2.69 -13.38 11.84
C TYR A 255 2.68 -11.99 11.20
N CYS A 256 3.80 -11.27 11.37
CA CYS A 256 4.12 -10.11 10.55
C CYS A 256 5.18 -10.49 9.51
N PHE A 257 5.29 -9.73 8.43
CA PHE A 257 6.40 -9.89 7.51
C PHE A 257 7.73 -9.65 8.25
N PRO A 258 8.78 -10.45 8.00
CA PRO A 258 10.06 -10.32 8.71
C PRO A 258 10.72 -8.97 8.45
N THR A 259 11.55 -8.54 9.40
CA THR A 259 12.34 -7.31 9.25
C THR A 259 13.53 -7.56 8.32
N PRO A 260 14.12 -6.50 7.73
CA PRO A 260 15.36 -6.62 6.96
C PRO A 260 16.49 -7.30 7.74
N GLU A 261 16.64 -6.99 9.02
CA GLU A 261 17.67 -7.57 9.90
C GLU A 261 17.48 -9.08 10.06
N ALA A 262 16.25 -9.54 10.27
CA ALA A 262 15.94 -10.97 10.40
C ALA A 262 16.27 -11.75 9.13
N VAL A 263 16.02 -11.15 7.95
CA VAL A 263 16.30 -11.78 6.66
C VAL A 263 17.81 -11.71 6.33
N ALA A 264 18.45 -10.57 6.53
CA ALA A 264 19.88 -10.37 6.25
C ALA A 264 20.77 -11.26 7.12
N GLY A 265 20.40 -11.45 8.40
CA GLY A 265 21.12 -12.27 9.37
C GLY A 265 20.92 -13.78 9.24
N ASN A 266 20.08 -14.25 8.27
CA ASN A 266 19.77 -15.67 8.13
C ASN A 266 20.31 -16.24 6.80
N ASN A 267 20.72 -17.51 6.79
CA ASN A 267 21.19 -18.19 5.59
C ASN A 267 20.07 -18.67 4.66
N LEU A 268 18.82 -18.54 5.09
CA LEU A 268 17.59 -18.94 4.36
C LEU A 268 17.61 -20.42 3.90
N ALA A 269 18.27 -21.31 4.65
CA ALA A 269 18.42 -22.72 4.29
C ALA A 269 17.05 -23.44 4.15
N PHE A 270 16.05 -23.01 4.92
CA PHE A 270 14.68 -23.56 4.91
C PHE A 270 13.91 -23.26 3.61
N LEU A 271 14.31 -22.29 2.81
CA LEU A 271 13.67 -21.99 1.54
C LEU A 271 14.07 -23.03 0.48
N ARG A 272 13.07 -23.51 -0.27
CA ARG A 272 13.24 -24.51 -1.34
C ARG A 272 13.44 -23.82 -2.69
N MET A 273 14.60 -23.16 -2.86
CA MET A 273 14.96 -22.44 -4.07
C MET A 273 16.48 -22.46 -4.27
N PRO A 274 16.99 -22.12 -5.48
CA PRO A 274 18.44 -22.07 -5.74
C PRO A 274 19.18 -21.15 -4.79
N GLN A 275 20.41 -21.52 -4.42
CA GLN A 275 21.24 -20.75 -3.47
C GLN A 275 21.48 -19.32 -3.93
N ALA A 276 21.68 -19.10 -5.24
CA ALA A 276 21.86 -17.76 -5.80
C ALA A 276 20.65 -16.84 -5.52
N ARG A 277 19.42 -17.40 -5.54
CA ARG A 277 18.20 -16.62 -5.24
C ARG A 277 18.06 -16.32 -3.75
N LYS A 278 18.43 -17.27 -2.87
CA LYS A 278 18.51 -17.03 -1.42
C LYS A 278 19.48 -15.90 -1.10
N GLU A 279 20.64 -15.90 -1.76
CA GLU A 279 21.65 -14.87 -1.61
C GLU A 279 21.14 -13.51 -2.13
N ALA A 280 20.41 -13.49 -3.25
CA ALA A 280 19.80 -12.26 -3.75
C ALA A 280 18.77 -11.67 -2.76
N VAL A 281 17.91 -12.52 -2.12
CA VAL A 281 16.99 -12.07 -1.06
C VAL A 281 17.75 -11.50 0.14
N ARG A 282 18.82 -12.16 0.56
CA ARG A 282 19.67 -11.73 1.68
C ARG A 282 20.37 -10.39 1.37
N GLN A 283 20.97 -10.26 0.19
CA GLN A 283 21.62 -9.01 -0.25
C GLN A 283 20.60 -7.87 -0.38
N PHE A 284 19.41 -8.17 -0.90
CA PHE A 284 18.33 -7.19 -0.93
C PHE A 284 17.95 -6.71 0.47
N ALA A 285 17.86 -7.63 1.45
CA ALA A 285 17.60 -7.25 2.84
C ALA A 285 18.72 -6.38 3.44
N CYS A 286 19.99 -6.66 3.12
CA CYS A 286 21.11 -5.84 3.57
C CYS A 286 21.03 -4.37 3.12
N LEU A 287 20.39 -4.07 1.98
CA LEU A 287 20.23 -2.70 1.51
C LEU A 287 19.29 -1.85 2.38
N PHE A 288 18.42 -2.49 3.19
CA PHE A 288 17.46 -1.82 4.07
C PHE A 288 17.91 -1.71 5.52
N LEU A 289 19.12 -2.20 5.85
CA LEU A 289 19.62 -2.09 7.21
C LEU A 289 19.82 -0.63 7.61
N ASN A 290 19.62 -0.32 8.90
CA ASN A 290 19.72 1.02 9.48
C ASN A 290 18.74 2.02 8.86
N ASP A 291 17.50 1.58 8.57
CA ASP A 291 16.43 2.39 7.97
C ASP A 291 16.81 3.05 6.63
N LYS A 292 17.83 2.52 5.95
CA LYS A 292 18.23 2.98 4.63
C LYS A 292 17.14 2.66 3.60
N VAL A 293 16.87 3.63 2.73
CA VAL A 293 16.06 3.41 1.52
C VAL A 293 17.03 3.27 0.35
N PRO A 294 17.16 2.07 -0.25
CA PRO A 294 18.08 1.84 -1.35
C PRO A 294 17.64 2.58 -2.61
N ASN A 295 18.60 3.03 -3.41
CA ASN A 295 18.32 3.52 -4.75
C ASN A 295 18.25 2.36 -5.77
N HIS A 296 17.68 2.64 -6.94
CA HIS A 296 17.46 1.63 -7.97
C HIS A 296 18.77 1.01 -8.52
N LYS A 297 19.89 1.76 -8.53
CA LYS A 297 21.19 1.23 -8.97
C LYS A 297 21.73 0.19 -8.00
N GLU A 298 21.58 0.43 -6.69
CA GLU A 298 21.96 -0.52 -5.65
C GLU A 298 21.16 -1.83 -5.76
N ILE A 299 19.85 -1.73 -6.06
CA ILE A 299 18.99 -2.90 -6.25
C ILE A 299 19.41 -3.70 -7.51
N LEU A 300 19.67 -3.02 -8.63
CA LEU A 300 20.11 -3.68 -9.86
C LEU A 300 21.51 -4.28 -9.77
N ALA A 301 22.35 -3.83 -8.83
CA ALA A 301 23.69 -4.40 -8.59
C ALA A 301 23.62 -5.79 -7.95
N ILE A 302 22.48 -6.20 -7.39
CA ILE A 302 22.30 -7.53 -6.79
C ILE A 302 22.27 -8.58 -7.91
N LYS A 303 23.19 -9.55 -7.84
CA LYS A 303 23.23 -10.64 -8.82
C LYS A 303 21.91 -11.42 -8.85
N GLY A 304 21.28 -11.49 -10.03
CA GLY A 304 19.99 -12.15 -10.20
C GLY A 304 18.77 -11.21 -10.08
N VAL A 305 18.99 -9.93 -9.80
CA VAL A 305 17.92 -8.90 -9.86
C VAL A 305 18.06 -8.12 -11.17
N GLY A 306 17.13 -8.33 -12.08
CA GLY A 306 17.12 -7.68 -13.38
C GLY A 306 16.09 -6.54 -13.48
N PRO A 307 16.02 -5.87 -14.67
CA PRO A 307 15.08 -4.78 -14.90
C PRO A 307 13.63 -5.14 -14.59
N TRP A 308 13.16 -6.33 -15.00
CA TRP A 308 11.80 -6.79 -14.71
C TRP A 308 11.49 -6.81 -13.20
N THR A 309 12.44 -7.31 -12.38
CA THR A 309 12.26 -7.36 -10.93
C THR A 309 12.20 -5.96 -10.32
N LEU A 310 13.04 -5.05 -10.81
CA LEU A 310 13.03 -3.66 -10.38
C LEU A 310 11.72 -2.97 -10.78
N ASP A 311 11.26 -3.15 -12.02
CA ASP A 311 10.03 -2.52 -12.49
C ASP A 311 8.80 -3.07 -11.76
N TYR A 312 8.76 -4.38 -11.47
CA TYR A 312 7.73 -4.97 -10.61
C TYR A 312 7.77 -4.37 -9.19
N LEU A 313 8.96 -4.15 -8.63
CA LEU A 313 9.14 -3.51 -7.33
C LEU A 313 8.65 -2.06 -7.37
N LYS A 314 9.00 -1.28 -8.40
CA LYS A 314 8.49 0.09 -8.57
C LYS A 314 6.96 0.10 -8.62
N MET A 315 6.38 -0.77 -9.44
CA MET A 315 4.92 -0.86 -9.59
C MET A 315 4.24 -1.24 -8.28
N ARG A 316 4.67 -2.31 -7.61
CA ARG A 316 3.97 -2.89 -6.45
C ARG A 316 4.46 -2.39 -5.11
N GLY A 317 5.75 -2.07 -4.97
CA GLY A 317 6.38 -1.63 -3.73
C GLY A 317 6.42 -0.12 -3.58
N GLU A 318 6.87 0.57 -4.63
CA GLU A 318 6.89 2.04 -4.65
C GLU A 318 5.55 2.64 -5.07
N ARG A 319 4.61 1.79 -5.52
CA ARG A 319 3.25 2.19 -5.94
C ARG A 319 3.28 3.19 -7.09
N ASN A 320 4.26 3.02 -7.97
CA ASN A 320 4.40 3.89 -9.12
C ASN A 320 3.30 3.54 -10.15
N PRO A 321 2.40 4.48 -10.49
CA PRO A 321 1.33 4.24 -11.46
C PRO A 321 1.84 4.16 -12.90
N ASP A 322 3.10 4.55 -13.13
CA ASP A 322 3.66 4.75 -14.46
C ASP A 322 4.80 3.78 -14.79
N VAL A 323 4.55 2.48 -14.64
CA VAL A 323 5.49 1.41 -15.00
C VAL A 323 4.85 0.46 -16.01
N TYR A 324 5.49 0.29 -17.18
CA TYR A 324 5.13 -0.72 -18.15
C TYR A 324 6.09 -1.90 -18.06
N LEU A 325 5.59 -3.10 -17.77
CA LEU A 325 6.41 -4.31 -17.65
C LEU A 325 6.70 -4.92 -19.04
N GLU A 326 7.45 -4.22 -19.87
CA GLU A 326 7.79 -4.66 -21.23
C GLU A 326 8.47 -6.03 -21.26
N GLY A 327 9.30 -6.34 -20.24
CA GLY A 327 9.96 -7.63 -20.11
C GLY A 327 9.06 -8.80 -19.69
N ASP A 328 7.78 -8.54 -19.33
CA ASP A 328 6.84 -9.58 -18.88
C ASP A 328 6.29 -10.37 -20.07
N LEU A 329 6.33 -11.72 -19.98
CA LEU A 329 5.90 -12.61 -21.04
C LEU A 329 4.42 -12.44 -21.39
N ILE A 330 3.57 -12.30 -20.36
CA ILE A 330 2.12 -12.14 -20.53
C ILE A 330 1.81 -10.80 -21.16
N VAL A 331 2.45 -9.74 -20.68
CA VAL A 331 2.30 -8.39 -21.25
C VAL A 331 2.67 -8.37 -22.70
N ARG A 332 3.83 -8.95 -23.08
CA ARG A 332 4.25 -9.02 -24.50
C ARG A 332 3.28 -9.81 -25.37
N LYS A 333 2.81 -10.97 -24.87
CA LYS A 333 1.83 -11.79 -25.59
C LYS A 333 0.51 -11.04 -25.81
N MET A 334 0.01 -10.39 -24.81
CA MET A 334 -1.26 -9.67 -24.89
C MET A 334 -1.15 -8.39 -25.72
N ALA A 335 -0.01 -7.70 -25.68
CA ALA A 335 0.26 -6.55 -26.55
C ALA A 335 0.32 -6.90 -28.06
N GLN A 336 0.60 -8.15 -28.41
CA GLN A 336 0.48 -8.64 -29.81
C GLN A 336 -0.98 -8.83 -30.24
N LEU A 337 -1.86 -9.23 -29.30
CA LEU A 337 -3.30 -9.44 -29.56
C LEU A 337 -4.09 -8.12 -29.49
N TYR A 338 -3.66 -7.23 -28.63
CA TYR A 338 -4.21 -5.88 -28.45
C TYR A 338 -3.07 -4.88 -28.69
N PRO A 339 -2.88 -4.45 -29.97
CA PRO A 339 -1.81 -3.49 -30.28
C PRO A 339 -2.01 -2.19 -29.48
N VAL A 340 -1.05 -1.91 -28.58
CA VAL A 340 -1.09 -0.74 -27.69
C VAL A 340 0.17 0.09 -27.84
N GLU A 341 0.02 1.40 -27.64
CA GLU A 341 1.10 2.38 -27.56
C GLU A 341 1.33 2.78 -26.08
N PRO A 342 2.23 2.10 -25.34
CA PRO A 342 2.38 2.31 -23.90
C PRO A 342 2.68 3.76 -23.51
N ALA A 343 3.33 4.54 -24.40
CA ALA A 343 3.62 5.95 -24.17
C ALA A 343 2.35 6.79 -23.98
N GLN A 344 1.27 6.44 -24.66
CA GLN A 344 -0.02 7.13 -24.59
C GLN A 344 -0.77 6.84 -23.27
N ALA A 345 -0.45 5.73 -22.59
CA ALA A 345 -0.99 5.41 -21.29
C ALA A 345 -0.31 6.16 -20.13
N ALA A 346 0.73 6.96 -20.37
CA ALA A 346 1.37 7.73 -19.32
C ALA A 346 0.40 8.80 -18.75
N PRO A 347 0.35 9.01 -17.41
CA PRO A 347 1.20 8.41 -16.39
C PRO A 347 0.61 7.13 -15.74
N TRP A 348 -0.20 6.34 -16.45
CA TRP A 348 -0.95 5.20 -15.91
C TRP A 348 -0.51 3.85 -16.48
N ARG A 349 0.76 3.73 -16.93
CA ARG A 349 1.30 2.52 -17.58
C ARG A 349 1.24 1.25 -16.70
N SER A 350 1.24 1.39 -15.39
CA SER A 350 1.04 0.24 -14.48
C SER A 350 -0.35 -0.37 -14.63
N TYR A 351 -1.37 0.45 -14.87
CA TYR A 351 -2.74 -0.02 -15.11
C TYR A 351 -2.88 -0.68 -16.50
N LEU A 352 -2.14 -0.20 -17.49
CA LEU A 352 -2.03 -0.90 -18.78
C LEU A 352 -1.45 -2.31 -18.60
N THR A 353 -0.37 -2.44 -17.82
CA THR A 353 0.21 -3.75 -17.46
C THR A 353 -0.83 -4.66 -16.80
N LEU A 354 -1.58 -4.15 -15.81
CA LEU A 354 -2.62 -4.91 -15.10
C LEU A 354 -3.77 -5.30 -16.01
N GLN A 355 -4.18 -4.41 -16.92
CA GLN A 355 -5.24 -4.67 -17.90
C GLN A 355 -4.84 -5.82 -18.84
N LEU A 356 -3.61 -5.81 -19.33
CA LEU A 356 -3.09 -6.90 -20.16
C LEU A 356 -3.02 -8.23 -19.40
N TRP A 357 -2.65 -8.22 -18.12
CA TRP A 357 -2.72 -9.43 -17.28
C TRP A 357 -4.16 -9.92 -17.12
N GLN A 358 -5.11 -9.02 -16.89
CA GLN A 358 -6.51 -9.38 -16.72
C GLN A 358 -7.10 -10.00 -17.99
N LEU A 359 -6.82 -9.44 -19.15
CA LEU A 359 -7.22 -10.00 -20.45
C LEU A 359 -6.68 -11.41 -20.67
N SER A 360 -5.43 -11.68 -20.26
CA SER A 360 -4.86 -13.03 -20.33
C SER A 360 -5.56 -14.03 -19.39
N ASN A 361 -6.05 -13.58 -18.24
CA ASN A 361 -6.78 -14.46 -17.33
C ASN A 361 -8.17 -14.80 -17.88
N GLN A 362 -8.88 -13.82 -18.42
CA GLN A 362 -10.19 -14.02 -19.07
C GLN A 362 -10.14 -15.01 -20.24
N GLN A 363 -9.05 -15.00 -21.02
CA GLN A 363 -8.85 -15.97 -22.12
C GLN A 363 -8.62 -17.41 -21.64
N LYS A 364 -8.23 -17.64 -20.39
CA LYS A 364 -8.05 -19.00 -19.85
C LYS A 364 -9.33 -19.58 -19.27
N GLU A 365 -10.34 -18.75 -19.02
CA GLU A 365 -11.63 -19.16 -18.46
C GLU A 365 -12.66 -19.49 -19.56
N VAL A 366 -12.34 -19.19 -20.81
CA VAL A 366 -13.09 -19.55 -22.00
C VAL A 366 -12.44 -20.78 -22.67
#